data_9c513a9be17e1a88672be8ad64d709a0
#
_entry.id   9c513a9be17e1a88672be8ad64d709a0
#
_cell.length_a   1.000
_cell.length_b   1.000
_cell.length_c   1.000
_cell.angle_alpha   90.00
_cell.angle_beta   90.00
_cell.angle_gamma   90.00
#
_symmetry.space_group_name_H-M   'P 1'
#
loop_
_entity.id
_entity.type
_entity.pdbx_description
1 polymer ?
#
loop_
_entity_poly.entity_id
_entity_poly.type
_entity_poly.pdbx_seq_one_letter_code
_entity_poly.pdbx_strand_id
1 'polypeptide(L)'
;MPELGAETDVLTLCWDSLEQKTRLPAQMQATFEQYGATPVHRETRRAYHRFYVRGKAILRWRETLYAVYSADASRKGIRFLTPIEIQPKERARIRLPNTKEFQIEVVRCHRIDEECYDCGAVFVIGM
;
A
#
# COMPACT_ATOMS: atom_id res chain seq x y z
N MET A 1 26.72 -1.09 7.59
CA MET A 1 25.56 -0.54 7.41
C MET A 1 24.87 -0.95 6.27
N PRO A 2 23.89 -1.39 6.50
CA PRO A 2 23.23 -2.13 5.52
C PRO A 2 22.53 -1.33 4.51
N GLU A 3 22.61 -1.83 3.36
CA GLU A 3 21.91 -1.25 2.25
C GLU A 3 20.41 -1.39 2.42
N LEU A 4 19.99 -2.36 3.20
CA LEU A 4 18.57 -2.52 3.43
C LEU A 4 17.97 -1.29 4.09
N GLY A 5 18.70 -0.75 5.05
CA GLY A 5 18.22 0.45 5.70
C GLY A 5 18.18 1.62 4.76
N ALA A 6 19.16 1.69 3.87
CA ALA A 6 19.22 2.78 2.92
C ALA A 6 18.02 2.76 1.97
N GLU A 7 17.64 1.58 1.49
CA GLU A 7 16.50 1.49 0.59
C GLU A 7 15.21 1.89 1.29
N THR A 8 15.04 1.44 2.51
CA THR A 8 13.86 1.80 3.26
C THR A 8 13.82 3.30 3.50
N ASP A 9 14.97 3.87 3.80
CA ASP A 9 15.03 5.30 4.02
C ASP A 9 14.67 6.07 2.78
N VAL A 10 15.10 5.61 1.62
CA VAL A 10 14.78 6.29 0.38
C VAL A 10 13.28 6.32 0.16
N LEU A 11 12.61 5.21 0.36
CA LEU A 11 11.16 5.21 0.20
C LEU A 11 10.49 6.14 1.19
N THR A 12 10.95 6.14 2.44
CA THR A 12 10.37 6.99 3.45
C THR A 12 10.58 8.46 3.09
N LEU A 13 11.77 8.82 2.63
CA LEU A 13 12.02 10.19 2.24
C LEU A 13 11.13 10.61 1.09
N CYS A 14 10.96 9.74 0.11
CA CYS A 14 10.09 10.05 -1.01
C CYS A 14 8.66 10.23 -0.51
N TRP A 15 8.21 9.30 0.32
CA TRP A 15 6.87 9.35 0.87
C TRP A 15 6.61 10.67 1.59
N ASP A 16 7.57 11.08 2.41
CA ASP A 16 7.41 12.29 3.20
C ASP A 16 7.38 13.54 2.35
N SER A 17 7.99 13.50 1.17
CA SER A 17 8.05 14.65 0.30
C SER A 17 6.83 14.82 -0.58
N LEU A 18 5.97 13.81 -0.65
CA LEU A 18 4.80 13.88 -1.52
C LEU A 18 3.75 14.82 -0.94
N GLU A 19 3.08 15.55 -1.82
CA GLU A 19 2.08 16.49 -1.37
C GLU A 19 0.78 15.83 -0.98
N GLN A 20 0.42 14.76 -1.68
CA GLN A 20 -0.84 14.08 -1.42
C GLN A 20 -0.60 12.85 -0.59
N LYS A 21 -0.99 12.93 0.67
CA LYS A 21 -0.76 11.84 1.60
C LYS A 21 -2.07 11.35 2.17
N THR A 22 -2.14 10.06 2.36
CA THR A 22 -3.25 9.44 3.05
C THR A 22 -3.27 9.93 4.49
N ARG A 23 -4.46 10.25 4.97
CA ARG A 23 -4.62 10.70 6.33
C ARG A 23 -5.28 9.60 7.13
N LEU A 24 -4.50 8.95 7.97
CA LEU A 24 -5.03 7.84 8.74
C LEU A 24 -5.95 8.32 9.85
N PRO A 25 -7.12 7.69 10.01
CA PRO A 25 -7.92 7.98 11.19
C PRO A 25 -7.15 7.68 12.45
N ALA A 26 -7.49 8.39 13.53
CA ALA A 26 -6.72 8.28 14.76
C ALA A 26 -6.60 6.84 15.25
N GLN A 27 -7.68 6.07 15.12
CA GLN A 27 -7.66 4.72 15.63
C GLN A 27 -6.78 3.80 14.80
N MET A 28 -6.38 4.22 13.61
CA MET A 28 -5.52 3.42 12.77
C MET A 28 -4.07 3.83 12.83
N GLN A 29 -3.80 5.02 13.33
CA GLN A 29 -2.45 5.54 13.31
C GLN A 29 -1.49 4.67 14.09
N ALA A 30 -1.89 4.27 15.28
CA ALA A 30 -1.01 3.46 16.12
C ALA A 30 -0.66 2.15 15.44
N THR A 31 -1.64 1.53 14.81
CA THR A 31 -1.42 0.25 14.16
C THR A 31 -0.40 0.37 13.04
N PHE A 32 -0.56 1.36 12.18
CA PHE A 32 0.32 1.48 11.03
C PHE A 32 1.70 1.99 11.39
N GLU A 33 1.79 2.83 12.40
CA GLU A 33 3.08 3.36 12.80
C GLU A 33 3.86 2.39 13.68
N GLN A 34 3.13 1.64 14.48
CA GLN A 34 3.77 0.77 15.44
C GLN A 34 4.33 -0.49 14.79
N TYR A 35 3.57 -1.08 13.88
CA TYR A 35 3.97 -2.36 13.33
C TYR A 35 4.70 -2.27 12.01
N GLY A 36 4.45 -1.22 11.27
CA GLY A 36 5.12 -1.08 10.00
C GLY A 36 4.81 -2.22 9.07
N ALA A 37 5.80 -2.62 8.30
CA ALA A 37 5.64 -3.68 7.32
C ALA A 37 5.93 -5.01 7.97
N THR A 38 4.96 -5.55 8.68
CA THR A 38 5.15 -6.79 9.40
C THR A 38 4.38 -7.90 8.73
N PRO A 39 5.03 -8.95 8.31
CA PRO A 39 4.32 -10.06 7.68
C PRO A 39 3.51 -10.83 8.71
N VAL A 40 2.35 -11.28 8.28
CA VAL A 40 1.49 -12.10 9.11
C VAL A 40 1.44 -13.48 8.51
N HIS A 41 1.67 -14.49 9.32
CA HIS A 41 1.78 -15.84 8.81
C HIS A 41 0.91 -16.81 9.56
N ARG A 42 -0.21 -16.35 10.08
CA ARG A 42 -1.07 -17.20 10.85
C ARG A 42 -2.06 -17.98 10.01
N GLU A 43 -2.29 -17.54 8.80
CA GLU A 43 -3.33 -18.11 7.97
C GLU A 43 -2.83 -19.29 7.19
N THR A 44 -2.51 -20.35 7.87
CA THR A 44 -1.91 -21.47 7.20
C THR A 44 -2.92 -22.36 6.47
N ARG A 45 -4.20 -22.17 6.75
CA ARG A 45 -5.21 -23.01 6.11
C ARG A 45 -5.59 -22.54 4.74
N ARG A 46 -5.24 -21.34 4.40
CA ARG A 46 -5.65 -20.79 3.13
C ARG A 46 -4.76 -21.30 2.02
N ALA A 47 -5.33 -21.35 0.83
CA ALA A 47 -4.56 -21.74 -0.34
C ALA A 47 -3.46 -20.72 -0.62
N TYR A 48 -3.66 -19.46 -0.26
CA TYR A 48 -2.67 -18.42 -0.49
C TYR A 48 -2.20 -17.88 0.83
N HIS A 49 -0.92 -17.58 0.88
CA HIS A 49 -0.37 -16.93 2.04
C HIS A 49 -0.76 -15.45 2.00
N ARG A 50 -1.21 -14.95 3.11
CA ARG A 50 -1.53 -13.55 3.24
C ARG A 50 -0.54 -12.89 4.18
N PHE A 51 -0.21 -11.66 3.86
CA PHE A 51 0.72 -10.89 4.65
C PHE A 51 0.06 -9.61 5.08
N TYR A 52 0.29 -9.22 6.31
CA TYR A 52 0.01 -7.85 6.68
C TYR A 52 1.27 -7.08 6.43
N VAL A 53 1.29 -6.38 5.33
CA VAL A 53 2.44 -5.57 4.99
C VAL A 53 2.05 -4.14 5.25
N ARG A 54 1.90 -3.84 6.52
CA ARG A 54 1.43 -2.54 6.93
C ARG A 54 2.57 -1.55 6.93
N GLY A 55 2.39 -0.46 6.24
CA GLY A 55 3.42 0.54 6.21
C GLY A 55 3.28 1.46 5.04
N LYS A 56 4.24 2.34 4.93
CA LYS A 56 4.24 3.33 3.88
C LYS A 56 4.52 2.69 2.54
N ALA A 57 3.79 3.15 1.55
CA ALA A 57 3.95 2.70 0.18
C ALA A 57 3.70 3.89 -0.72
N ILE A 58 4.09 3.77 -1.99
CA ILE A 58 3.91 4.87 -2.93
C ILE A 58 3.06 4.36 -4.07
N LEU A 59 2.00 5.11 -4.36
CA LEU A 59 1.08 4.77 -5.43
C LEU A 59 1.28 5.75 -6.57
N ARG A 60 1.40 5.23 -7.78
CA ARG A 60 1.45 6.05 -8.98
C ARG A 60 0.16 5.84 -9.75
N TRP A 61 -0.60 6.91 -9.92
CA TRP A 61 -1.86 6.85 -10.62
C TRP A 61 -2.02 8.11 -11.44
N ARG A 62 -2.24 7.93 -12.74
CA ARG A 62 -2.38 9.06 -13.66
C ARG A 62 -1.21 10.02 -13.54
N GLU A 63 0.00 9.42 -13.48
CA GLU A 63 1.25 10.19 -13.49
C GLU A 63 1.44 11.07 -12.26
N THR A 64 0.70 10.79 -11.22
CA THR A 64 0.86 11.49 -9.95
C THR A 64 1.23 10.47 -8.89
N LEU A 65 2.11 10.86 -8.00
CA LEU A 65 2.52 9.99 -6.91
C LEU A 65 1.76 10.36 -5.65
N TYR A 66 1.31 9.33 -4.95
CA TYR A 66 0.57 9.50 -3.72
C TYR A 66 1.21 8.72 -2.60
N ALA A 67 1.27 9.32 -1.42
CA ALA A 67 1.77 8.64 -0.24
C ALA A 67 0.63 7.85 0.38
N VAL A 68 0.73 6.52 0.32
CA VAL A 68 -0.33 5.63 0.75
C VAL A 68 0.19 4.69 1.82
N TYR A 69 -0.71 3.89 2.37
CA TYR A 69 -0.34 2.86 3.33
C TYR A 69 -0.84 1.52 2.84
N SER A 70 0.04 0.55 2.78
CA SER A 70 -0.37 -0.82 2.49
C SER A 70 -0.93 -1.43 3.77
N ALA A 71 -1.94 -2.28 3.63
CA ALA A 71 -2.56 -2.93 4.78
C ALA A 71 -2.26 -4.41 4.77
N ASP A 72 -2.67 -5.11 3.73
CA ASP A 72 -2.33 -6.52 3.61
C ASP A 72 -2.20 -6.88 2.14
N ALA A 73 -1.55 -7.98 1.90
CA ALA A 73 -1.31 -8.42 0.53
C ALA A 73 -1.29 -9.94 0.48
N SER A 74 -1.56 -10.46 -0.71
CA SER A 74 -1.44 -11.88 -0.98
C SER A 74 -0.87 -12.01 -2.39
N ARG A 75 -0.80 -13.25 -2.87
CA ARG A 75 -0.31 -13.46 -4.23
C ARG A 75 -1.20 -12.82 -5.27
N LYS A 76 -2.48 -12.65 -4.96
CA LYS A 76 -3.43 -12.14 -5.94
C LYS A 76 -3.65 -10.66 -5.87
N GLY A 77 -3.54 -10.07 -4.69
CA GLY A 77 -3.91 -8.68 -4.59
C GLY A 77 -3.41 -8.02 -3.35
N ILE A 78 -3.81 -6.76 -3.21
CA ILE A 78 -3.34 -5.92 -2.12
C ILE A 78 -4.46 -4.99 -1.70
N ARG A 79 -4.47 -4.70 -0.41
CA ARG A 79 -5.37 -3.70 0.14
C ARG A 79 -4.53 -2.54 0.64
N PHE A 80 -4.96 -1.35 0.33
CA PHE A 80 -4.19 -0.17 0.71
C PHE A 80 -5.11 1.01 0.97
N LEU A 81 -4.58 2.00 1.68
CA LEU A 81 -5.29 3.22 2.00
C LEU A 81 -4.67 4.36 1.22
N THR A 82 -5.50 5.13 0.52
CA THR A 82 -5.04 6.17 -0.38
C THR A 82 -5.82 7.45 -0.13
N PRO A 83 -5.24 8.62 -0.42
CA PRO A 83 -5.95 9.87 -0.16
C PRO A 83 -7.00 10.21 -1.20
N ILE A 84 -7.04 9.49 -2.31
CA ILE A 84 -7.98 9.82 -3.37
C ILE A 84 -8.79 8.59 -3.73
N GLU A 85 -9.97 8.85 -4.30
CA GLU A 85 -10.83 7.78 -4.75
C GLU A 85 -10.40 7.30 -6.12
N ILE A 86 -10.28 5.98 -6.28
CA ILE A 86 -9.93 5.39 -7.55
C ILE A 86 -11.07 4.45 -7.94
N GLN A 87 -11.62 4.66 -9.13
CA GLN A 87 -12.75 3.88 -9.57
C GLN A 87 -12.35 2.44 -9.86
N PRO A 88 -13.26 1.50 -9.65
CA PRO A 88 -12.99 0.11 -10.00
C PRO A 88 -12.61 0.00 -11.46
N LYS A 89 -11.71 -0.95 -11.74
CA LYS A 89 -11.17 -1.24 -13.06
C LYS A 89 -10.10 -0.27 -13.51
N GLU A 90 -9.84 0.78 -12.76
CA GLU A 90 -8.71 1.63 -13.08
C GLU A 90 -7.43 0.97 -12.62
N ARG A 91 -6.35 1.27 -13.33
CA ARG A 91 -5.07 0.68 -13.05
C ARG A 91 -4.13 1.71 -12.47
N ALA A 92 -3.25 1.23 -11.61
CA ALA A 92 -2.26 2.06 -10.97
C ALA A 92 -1.03 1.21 -10.72
N ARG A 93 -0.01 1.82 -10.16
CA ARG A 93 1.20 1.09 -9.78
C ARG A 93 1.50 1.40 -8.34
N ILE A 94 1.92 0.37 -7.61
CA ILE A 94 2.22 0.55 -6.20
C ILE A 94 3.59 -0.01 -5.92
N ARG A 95 4.33 0.70 -5.08
CA ARG A 95 5.66 0.30 -4.69
C ARG A 95 5.70 0.15 -3.18
N LEU A 96 6.07 -1.05 -2.75
CA LEU A 96 6.25 -1.36 -1.35
C LEU A 96 7.73 -1.26 -1.02
N PRO A 97 8.08 -1.19 0.26
CA PRO A 97 9.51 -1.15 0.63
C PRO A 97 10.24 -2.37 0.08
N ASN A 98 11.39 -2.14 -0.48
CA ASN A 98 12.27 -3.20 -0.97
C ASN A 98 11.67 -4.01 -2.11
N THR A 99 10.78 -3.40 -2.88
CA THR A 99 10.20 -4.10 -4.02
C THR A 99 10.23 -3.21 -5.25
N LYS A 100 9.91 -3.83 -6.38
CA LYS A 100 9.65 -3.08 -7.60
C LYS A 100 8.24 -2.52 -7.56
N GLU A 101 7.94 -1.70 -8.53
CA GLU A 101 6.57 -1.27 -8.74
C GLU A 101 5.76 -2.44 -9.27
N PHE A 102 4.56 -2.62 -8.72
CA PHE A 102 3.62 -3.60 -9.20
C PHE A 102 2.46 -2.91 -9.86
N GLN A 103 2.00 -3.44 -10.98
CA GLN A 103 0.81 -2.93 -11.63
C GLN A 103 -0.40 -3.59 -11.00
N ILE A 104 -1.39 -2.78 -10.65
CA ILE A 104 -2.58 -3.27 -9.97
C ILE A 104 -3.81 -2.73 -10.67
N GLU A 105 -4.90 -3.45 -10.50
CA GLU A 105 -6.20 -3.00 -10.99
C GLU A 105 -7.15 -2.95 -9.81
N VAL A 106 -7.73 -1.79 -9.59
CA VAL A 106 -8.61 -1.57 -8.43
C VAL A 106 -9.91 -2.33 -8.64
N VAL A 107 -10.35 -3.07 -7.63
CA VAL A 107 -11.62 -3.77 -7.69
C VAL A 107 -12.68 -3.10 -6.82
N ARG A 108 -12.24 -2.42 -5.78
CA ARG A 108 -13.20 -1.68 -4.96
C ARG A 108 -12.48 -0.56 -4.26
N CYS A 109 -13.23 0.46 -3.89
CA CYS A 109 -12.67 1.60 -3.20
C CYS A 109 -13.81 2.30 -2.47
N HIS A 110 -13.66 2.49 -1.16
CA HIS A 110 -14.69 3.21 -0.43
C HIS A 110 -14.04 4.10 0.61
N ARG A 111 -14.73 5.17 0.90
CA ARG A 111 -14.21 6.19 1.79
C ARG A 111 -14.33 5.76 3.23
N ILE A 112 -13.24 5.95 3.97
CA ILE A 112 -13.26 5.71 5.40
C ILE A 112 -13.36 7.05 6.13
N ASP A 113 -12.60 8.02 5.70
CA ASP A 113 -12.51 9.31 6.35
C ASP A 113 -11.99 10.30 5.33
N GLU A 114 -11.82 11.54 5.74
CA GLU A 114 -11.25 12.54 4.84
C GLU A 114 -9.87 12.11 4.39
N GLU A 115 -9.64 12.18 3.09
CA GLU A 115 -8.35 11.83 2.51
C GLU A 115 -7.90 10.43 2.93
N CYS A 116 -8.86 9.53 3.06
CA CYS A 116 -8.56 8.15 3.39
C CYS A 116 -9.60 7.23 2.78
N TYR A 117 -9.19 6.51 1.74
CA TYR A 117 -10.04 5.55 1.05
C TYR A 117 -9.42 4.18 1.17
N ASP A 118 -10.26 3.19 1.43
CA ASP A 118 -9.83 1.79 1.56
C ASP A 118 -10.03 1.13 0.21
N CYS A 119 -8.94 0.80 -0.45
CA CYS A 119 -8.98 0.23 -1.78
C CYS A 119 -8.46 -1.19 -1.77
N GLY A 120 -9.15 -2.05 -2.52
CA GLY A 120 -8.69 -3.39 -2.79
C GLY A 120 -8.39 -3.52 -4.26
N ALA A 121 -7.28 -4.16 -4.59
CA ALA A 121 -6.83 -4.29 -5.97
C ALA A 121 -6.23 -5.65 -6.19
N VAL A 122 -6.22 -6.08 -7.46
CA VAL A 122 -5.56 -7.33 -7.82
C VAL A 122 -4.30 -6.98 -8.60
N PHE A 123 -3.30 -7.84 -8.48
CA PHE A 123 -2.08 -7.66 -9.24
C PHE A 123 -2.34 -8.01 -10.70
N VAL A 124 -1.88 -7.14 -11.58
CA VAL A 124 -1.98 -7.40 -13.00
C VAL A 124 -0.73 -8.14 -13.41
N ILE A 125 -0.92 -9.35 -13.90
CA ILE A 125 0.20 -10.15 -14.34
C ILE A 125 0.52 -9.72 -15.75
N GLY A 126 1.67 -9.10 -15.88
CA GLY A 126 2.07 -8.58 -17.17
C GLY A 126 2.42 -9.67 -18.11
N MET A 127 2.06 -9.51 -19.35
CA MET A 127 2.39 -10.49 -20.34
C MET A 127 2.94 -9.81 -21.53
#